data_d03474ea0140d724b42a9d33d734af64
#
_entry.id   d03474ea0140d724b42a9d33d734af64
#
_cell.length_a   1.000
_cell.length_b   1.000
_cell.length_c   1.000
_cell.angle_alpha   90.00
_cell.angle_beta   90.00
_cell.angle_gamma   90.00
#
_symmetry.space_group_name_H-M   'P 1'
#
loop_
_entity.id
_entity.type
_entity.pdbx_description
1 polymer ?
#
loop_
_entity_poly.entity_id
_entity_poly.type
_entity_poly.pdbx_seq_one_letter_code
_entity_poly.pdbx_strand_id
1 'polypeptide(L)'
;MRRDPAARWLDFLARVISGLWAGFWIFFAAAASAADFNSRGGASLGGLLIPLGMTVIFLLLALTAWRWVRIGRIVLPLAGVTVLIGYPLIAGHFPVSTKAIVMAALGLPPIAAGVLLMISWRIDRSSCVQKEADG
;
A
#
# COMPACT_ATOMS: atom_id res chain seq x y z
N MET A 1 2.76 -6.85 29.17
CA MET A 1 3.87 -7.12 28.23
C MET A 1 4.26 -5.81 27.55
N ARG A 2 5.45 -5.29 27.80
CA ARG A 2 5.94 -4.08 27.11
C ARG A 2 6.53 -4.52 25.77
N ARG A 3 5.90 -4.10 24.67
CA ARG A 3 6.47 -4.27 23.32
C ARG A 3 7.75 -3.47 23.21
N ASP A 4 8.75 -4.02 22.53
CA ASP A 4 10.00 -3.34 22.25
C ASP A 4 9.76 -1.98 21.57
N PRO A 5 10.48 -0.93 22.01
CA PRO A 5 10.32 0.40 21.41
C PRO A 5 10.64 0.40 19.90
N ALA A 6 11.61 -0.42 19.46
CA ALA A 6 11.94 -0.58 18.04
C ALA A 6 10.78 -1.15 17.22
N ALA A 7 10.10 -2.19 17.73
CA ALA A 7 8.94 -2.78 17.05
C ALA A 7 7.80 -1.78 16.92
N ARG A 8 7.56 -0.94 17.93
CA ARG A 8 6.53 0.12 17.86
C ARG A 8 6.86 1.19 16.81
N TRP A 9 8.11 1.56 16.67
CA TRP A 9 8.57 2.51 15.65
C TRP A 9 8.39 1.96 14.24
N LEU A 10 8.72 0.68 14.01
CA LEU A 10 8.53 0.02 12.72
C LEU A 10 7.05 -0.08 12.34
N ASP A 11 6.18 -0.43 13.30
CA ASP A 11 4.73 -0.45 13.10
C ASP A 11 4.19 0.96 12.76
N PHE A 12 4.68 2.00 13.45
CA PHE A 12 4.29 3.37 13.17
C PHE A 12 4.75 3.81 11.77
N LEU A 13 6.01 3.56 11.40
CA LEU A 13 6.53 3.87 10.07
C LEU A 13 5.75 3.15 8.96
N ALA A 14 5.45 1.87 9.12
CA ALA A 14 4.66 1.11 8.17
C ALA A 14 3.27 1.73 7.96
N ARG A 15 2.61 2.19 9.02
CA ARG A 15 1.31 2.86 8.96
C ARG A 15 1.40 4.21 8.27
N VAL A 16 2.44 5.01 8.58
CA VAL A 16 2.66 6.31 7.94
C VAL A 16 2.91 6.14 6.45
N ILE A 17 3.77 5.21 6.04
CA ILE A 17 4.05 4.91 4.64
C ILE A 17 2.77 4.47 3.92
N SER A 18 2.01 3.54 4.51
CA SER A 18 0.75 3.08 3.92
C SER A 18 -0.29 4.18 3.81
N GLY A 19 -0.38 5.05 4.82
CA GLY A 19 -1.30 6.19 4.83
C GLY A 19 -0.95 7.25 3.79
N LEU A 20 0.32 7.63 3.70
CA LEU A 20 0.81 8.57 2.67
C LEU A 20 0.59 8.03 1.26
N TRP A 21 0.89 6.75 1.05
CA TRP A 21 0.68 6.09 -0.23
C TRP A 21 -0.80 6.04 -0.62
N ALA A 22 -1.69 5.68 0.29
CA ALA A 22 -3.13 5.70 0.04
C ALA A 22 -3.64 7.12 -0.23
N GLY A 23 -3.20 8.11 0.56
CA GLY A 23 -3.55 9.51 0.37
C GLY A 23 -3.11 10.06 -0.99
N PHE A 24 -1.89 9.71 -1.42
CA PHE A 24 -1.40 10.05 -2.75
C PHE A 24 -2.31 9.51 -3.86
N TRP A 25 -2.71 8.24 -3.79
CA TRP A 25 -3.55 7.63 -4.80
C TRP A 25 -4.99 8.14 -4.78
N ILE A 26 -5.54 8.45 -3.60
CA ILE A 26 -6.85 9.10 -3.48
C ILE A 26 -6.81 10.47 -4.15
N PHE A 27 -5.76 11.26 -3.88
CA PHE A 27 -5.57 12.57 -4.51
C PHE A 27 -5.43 12.45 -6.04
N PHE A 28 -4.61 11.50 -6.52
CA PHE A 28 -4.40 11.26 -7.94
C PHE A 28 -5.69 10.80 -8.65
N ALA A 29 -6.47 9.92 -8.03
CA ALA A 29 -7.75 9.47 -8.57
C ALA A 29 -8.78 10.62 -8.65
N ALA A 30 -8.83 11.48 -7.63
CA ALA A 30 -9.68 12.66 -7.62
C ALA A 30 -9.28 13.66 -8.74
N ALA A 31 -7.97 13.92 -8.89
CA ALA A 31 -7.46 14.80 -9.94
C ALA A 31 -7.75 14.25 -11.35
N ALA A 32 -7.57 12.94 -11.56
CA ALA A 32 -7.89 12.29 -12.82
C ALA A 32 -9.39 12.37 -13.16
N SER A 33 -10.26 12.18 -12.16
CA SER A 33 -11.72 12.30 -12.34
C SER A 33 -12.11 13.74 -12.68
N ALA A 34 -11.51 14.73 -12.06
CA ALA A 34 -11.75 16.15 -12.36
C ALA A 34 -11.29 16.53 -13.78
N ALA A 35 -10.15 16.00 -14.21
CA ALA A 35 -9.63 16.21 -15.57
C ALA A 35 -10.54 15.59 -16.65
N ASP A 36 -11.05 14.39 -16.41
CA ASP A 36 -11.98 13.71 -17.34
C ASP A 36 -13.32 14.46 -17.43
N PHE A 37 -13.85 14.94 -16.30
CA PHE A 37 -15.05 15.77 -16.24
C PHE A 37 -14.89 17.05 -17.07
N ASN A 38 -13.75 17.71 -16.95
CA ASN A 38 -13.48 18.98 -17.67
C ASN A 38 -13.29 18.78 -19.18
N SER A 39 -12.67 17.65 -19.57
CA SER A 39 -12.35 17.37 -20.99
C SER A 39 -13.54 16.90 -21.82
N ARG A 40 -14.52 16.23 -21.21
CA ARG A 40 -15.67 15.62 -21.91
C ARG A 40 -16.98 16.37 -21.73
N GLY A 41 -16.99 17.49 -21.00
CA GLY A 41 -18.22 18.28 -20.77
C GLY A 41 -19.30 17.56 -19.95
N GLY A 42 -18.95 16.50 -19.25
CA GLY A 42 -19.83 15.72 -18.37
C GLY A 42 -19.19 14.41 -17.90
N ALA A 43 -19.64 13.92 -16.75
CA ALA A 43 -19.16 12.66 -16.19
C ALA A 43 -19.63 11.47 -17.02
N SER A 44 -18.73 10.80 -17.72
CA SER A 44 -19.02 9.46 -18.23
C SER A 44 -19.02 8.48 -17.05
N LEU A 45 -20.01 7.56 -17.01
CA LEU A 45 -20.07 6.53 -15.94
C LEU A 45 -18.76 5.74 -15.84
N GLY A 46 -18.10 5.44 -16.95
CA GLY A 46 -16.80 4.75 -16.96
C GLY A 46 -15.65 5.58 -16.42
N GLY A 47 -15.63 6.89 -16.71
CA GLY A 47 -14.62 7.82 -16.21
C GLY A 47 -14.66 8.03 -14.69
N LEU A 48 -15.84 7.83 -14.07
CA LEU A 48 -16.00 7.91 -12.62
C LEU A 48 -15.79 6.57 -11.90
N LEU A 49 -16.28 5.46 -12.48
CA LEU A 49 -16.26 4.16 -11.81
C LEU A 49 -14.86 3.58 -11.66
N ILE A 50 -13.97 3.77 -12.63
CA ILE A 50 -12.61 3.24 -12.58
C ILE A 50 -11.78 3.92 -11.49
N PRO A 51 -11.66 5.27 -11.42
CA PRO A 51 -10.92 5.94 -10.34
C PRO A 51 -11.54 5.71 -8.96
N LEU A 52 -12.88 5.69 -8.88
CA LEU A 52 -13.59 5.40 -7.63
C LEU A 52 -13.30 3.99 -7.12
N GLY A 53 -13.35 2.99 -8.00
CA GLY A 53 -13.02 1.60 -7.67
C GLY A 53 -11.58 1.45 -7.18
N MET A 54 -10.62 2.07 -7.86
CA MET A 54 -9.21 2.11 -7.42
C MET A 54 -9.06 2.79 -6.07
N THR A 55 -9.72 3.92 -5.83
CA THR A 55 -9.70 4.62 -4.54
C THR A 55 -10.21 3.73 -3.41
N VAL A 56 -11.31 3.02 -3.61
CA VAL A 56 -11.88 2.10 -2.62
C VAL A 56 -10.90 0.95 -2.32
N ILE A 57 -10.28 0.36 -3.34
CA ILE A 57 -9.29 -0.71 -3.16
C ILE A 57 -8.09 -0.22 -2.33
N PHE A 58 -7.52 0.94 -2.66
CA PHE A 58 -6.39 1.50 -1.92
C PHE A 58 -6.76 1.87 -0.48
N LEU A 59 -7.96 2.41 -0.27
CA LEU A 59 -8.47 2.71 1.07
C LEU A 59 -8.65 1.43 1.90
N LEU A 60 -9.20 0.37 1.32
CA LEU A 60 -9.37 -0.92 2.00
C LEU A 60 -8.01 -1.55 2.35
N LEU A 61 -7.01 -1.47 1.47
CA LEU A 61 -5.65 -1.94 1.73
C LEU A 61 -5.01 -1.17 2.90
N ALA A 62 -5.14 0.17 2.90
CA ALA A 62 -4.64 1.00 3.99
C ALA A 62 -5.35 0.72 5.32
N LEU A 63 -6.69 0.60 5.31
CA LEU A 63 -7.47 0.25 6.50
C LEU A 63 -7.13 -1.13 7.04
N THR A 64 -6.86 -2.10 6.17
CA THR A 64 -6.44 -3.44 6.57
C THR A 64 -5.09 -3.40 7.30
N ALA A 65 -4.14 -2.60 6.80
CA ALA A 65 -2.86 -2.39 7.47
C ALA A 65 -3.00 -1.71 8.84
N TRP A 66 -3.95 -0.77 8.96
CA TRP A 66 -4.20 -0.05 10.21
C TRP A 66 -4.94 -0.90 11.25
N ARG A 67 -5.95 -1.64 10.83
CA ARG A 67 -6.86 -2.38 11.72
C ARG A 67 -6.31 -3.75 12.10
N TRP A 68 -5.69 -4.45 11.14
CA TRP A 68 -5.24 -5.82 11.31
C TRP A 68 -3.78 -5.99 10.87
N VAL A 69 -2.85 -5.62 11.74
CA VAL A 69 -1.40 -5.71 11.50
C VAL A 69 -0.98 -7.13 11.07
N ARG A 70 -1.64 -8.18 11.61
CA ARG A 70 -1.36 -9.57 11.24
C ARG A 70 -1.71 -9.89 9.78
N ILE A 71 -2.80 -9.35 9.27
CA ILE A 71 -3.25 -9.56 7.89
C ILE A 71 -2.49 -8.62 6.96
N GLY A 72 -2.31 -7.36 7.36
CA GLY A 72 -1.60 -6.33 6.59
C GLY A 72 -0.20 -6.75 6.15
N ARG A 73 0.57 -7.43 7.01
CA ARG A 73 1.93 -7.92 6.70
C ARG A 73 1.99 -8.95 5.56
N ILE A 74 0.89 -9.63 5.24
CA ILE A 74 0.80 -10.60 4.14
C ILE A 74 0.13 -9.95 2.94
N VAL A 75 -0.97 -9.25 3.15
CA VAL A 75 -1.79 -8.66 2.09
C VAL A 75 -1.08 -7.51 1.37
N LEU A 76 -0.36 -6.64 2.12
CA LEU A 76 0.35 -5.51 1.49
C LEU A 76 1.45 -5.95 0.51
N PRO A 77 2.41 -6.81 0.89
CA PRO A 77 3.45 -7.23 -0.05
C PRO A 77 2.85 -8.05 -1.20
N LEU A 78 1.83 -8.86 -0.95
CA LEU A 78 1.14 -9.60 -2.00
C LEU A 78 0.48 -8.66 -3.00
N ALA A 79 -0.24 -7.64 -2.54
CA ALA A 79 -0.83 -6.61 -3.39
C ALA A 79 0.23 -5.87 -4.21
N GLY A 80 1.36 -5.48 -3.58
CA GLY A 80 2.47 -4.83 -4.27
C GLY A 80 3.09 -5.71 -5.37
N VAL A 81 3.30 -6.99 -5.09
CA VAL A 81 3.81 -7.96 -6.07
C VAL A 81 2.81 -8.18 -7.21
N THR A 82 1.52 -8.28 -6.89
CA THR A 82 0.45 -8.44 -7.91
C THR A 82 0.43 -7.24 -8.85
N VAL A 83 0.59 -6.03 -8.33
CA VAL A 83 0.68 -4.80 -9.16
C VAL A 83 1.94 -4.82 -10.01
N LEU A 84 3.11 -5.20 -9.46
CA LEU A 84 4.36 -5.26 -10.21
C LEU A 84 4.30 -6.24 -11.39
N ILE A 85 3.62 -7.37 -11.22
CA ILE A 85 3.48 -8.39 -12.27
C ILE A 85 2.33 -8.04 -13.22
N GLY A 86 1.18 -7.60 -12.69
CA GLY A 86 -0.04 -7.36 -13.45
C GLY A 86 -0.01 -6.09 -14.30
N TYR A 87 0.60 -5.01 -13.77
CA TYR A 87 0.62 -3.74 -14.47
C TYR A 87 1.29 -3.78 -15.86
N PRO A 88 2.48 -4.39 -16.05
CA PRO A 88 3.13 -4.46 -17.37
C PRO A 88 2.32 -5.26 -18.39
N LEU A 89 1.49 -6.22 -17.95
CA LEU A 89 0.64 -7.01 -18.83
C LEU A 89 -0.52 -6.18 -19.39
N ILE A 90 -1.03 -5.23 -18.61
CA ILE A 90 -2.17 -4.38 -18.97
C ILE A 90 -1.69 -3.11 -19.70
N ALA A 91 -0.53 -2.58 -19.33
CA ALA A 91 0.01 -1.31 -19.81
C ALA A 91 0.80 -1.43 -21.14
N GLY A 92 0.41 -2.32 -22.05
CA GLY A 92 1.14 -2.66 -23.28
C GLY A 92 1.60 -1.49 -24.15
N HIS A 93 0.88 -0.37 -24.14
CA HIS A 93 1.06 0.78 -25.05
C HIS A 93 1.92 1.92 -24.50
N PHE A 94 2.36 1.88 -23.23
CA PHE A 94 3.14 2.95 -22.63
C PHE A 94 4.66 2.77 -22.81
N PRO A 95 5.45 3.86 -22.90
CA PRO A 95 6.91 3.77 -22.97
C PRO A 95 7.47 3.12 -21.68
N VAL A 96 8.60 2.42 -21.84
CA VAL A 96 9.22 1.63 -20.75
C VAL A 96 9.54 2.49 -19.52
N SER A 97 9.99 3.72 -19.71
CA SER A 97 10.29 4.65 -18.63
C SER A 97 9.06 4.98 -17.77
N THR A 98 7.93 5.27 -18.41
CA THR A 98 6.67 5.56 -17.72
C THR A 98 6.17 4.34 -16.96
N LYS A 99 6.26 3.14 -17.57
CA LYS A 99 5.91 1.88 -16.89
C LYS A 99 6.73 1.68 -15.62
N ALA A 100 8.05 1.86 -15.70
CA ALA A 100 8.96 1.66 -14.58
C ALA A 100 8.63 2.60 -13.41
N ILE A 101 8.38 3.88 -13.69
CA ILE A 101 8.03 4.88 -12.67
C ILE A 101 6.70 4.53 -11.99
N VAL A 102 5.67 4.18 -12.78
CA VAL A 102 4.35 3.84 -12.24
C VAL A 102 4.41 2.54 -11.43
N MET A 103 5.13 1.52 -11.92
CA MET A 103 5.33 0.26 -11.20
C MET A 103 6.05 0.50 -9.86
N ALA A 104 7.08 1.33 -9.85
CA ALA A 104 7.80 1.68 -8.63
C ALA A 104 6.89 2.43 -7.64
N ALA A 105 6.16 3.43 -8.10
CA ALA A 105 5.26 4.23 -7.27
C ALA A 105 4.07 3.42 -6.73
N LEU A 106 3.55 2.45 -7.49
CA LEU A 106 2.43 1.61 -7.07
C LEU A 106 2.86 0.42 -6.21
N GLY A 107 3.97 -0.24 -6.56
CA GLY A 107 4.37 -1.52 -5.98
C GLY A 107 5.32 -1.39 -4.79
N LEU A 108 6.29 -0.47 -4.83
CA LEU A 108 7.31 -0.39 -3.77
C LEU A 108 6.77 0.01 -2.40
N PRO A 109 5.91 1.03 -2.23
CA PRO A 109 5.44 1.43 -0.91
C PRO A 109 4.68 0.33 -0.15
N PRO A 110 3.72 -0.41 -0.75
CA PRO A 110 3.04 -1.48 -0.03
C PRO A 110 3.98 -2.66 0.28
N ILE A 111 4.96 -2.97 -0.58
CA ILE A 111 5.97 -3.98 -0.29
C ILE A 111 6.83 -3.54 0.90
N ALA A 112 7.33 -2.31 0.88
CA ALA A 112 8.14 -1.76 1.98
C ALA A 112 7.37 -1.76 3.30
N ALA A 113 6.11 -1.31 3.31
CA ALA A 113 5.26 -1.35 4.49
C ALA A 113 5.03 -2.78 5.01
N GLY A 114 4.78 -3.74 4.12
CA GLY A 114 4.62 -5.14 4.48
C GLY A 114 5.89 -5.75 5.07
N VAL A 115 7.05 -5.46 4.49
CA VAL A 115 8.36 -5.91 5.01
C VAL A 115 8.64 -5.33 6.39
N LEU A 116 8.38 -4.04 6.61
CA LEU A 116 8.53 -3.41 7.93
C LEU A 116 7.64 -4.09 8.98
N LEU A 117 6.39 -4.41 8.65
CA LEU A 117 5.50 -5.15 9.53
C LEU A 117 5.98 -6.58 9.82
N MET A 118 6.62 -7.25 8.85
CA MET A 118 7.23 -8.56 9.08
C MET A 118 8.43 -8.49 10.02
N ILE A 119 9.31 -7.48 9.85
CA ILE A 119 10.47 -7.27 10.69
C ILE A 119 10.05 -6.94 12.12
N SER A 120 9.09 -6.03 12.29
CA SER A 120 8.51 -5.68 13.60
C SER A 120 8.03 -6.93 14.35
N TRP A 121 7.31 -7.80 13.67
CA TRP A 121 6.82 -9.03 14.28
C TRP A 121 7.93 -10.02 14.66
N ARG A 122 9.00 -10.13 13.85
CA ARG A 122 10.15 -10.98 14.19
C ARG A 122 10.87 -10.50 15.44
N ILE A 123 11.06 -9.20 15.57
CA ILE A 123 11.68 -8.58 16.76
C ILE A 123 10.85 -8.86 18.02
N ASP A 124 9.54 -8.67 17.95
CA ASP A 124 8.61 -8.89 19.07
C ASP A 124 8.64 -10.36 19.54
N ARG A 125 8.78 -11.30 18.59
CA ARG A 125 8.84 -12.73 18.89
C ARG A 125 10.17 -13.18 19.49
N SER A 126 11.30 -12.65 19.04
CA SER A 126 12.62 -12.97 19.60
C SER A 126 12.76 -12.47 21.03
N SER A 127 12.22 -11.28 21.33
CA SER A 127 12.21 -10.72 22.69
C SER A 127 11.39 -11.55 23.69
N CYS A 128 10.32 -12.20 23.24
CA CYS A 128 9.53 -13.10 24.09
C CYS A 128 10.28 -14.38 24.44
N VAL A 129 10.98 -14.99 23.47
CA VAL A 129 11.75 -16.23 23.68
C VAL A 129 12.94 -16.01 24.62
N GLN A 130 13.62 -14.87 24.50
CA GLN A 130 14.77 -14.54 25.34
C GLN A 130 14.36 -14.35 26.80
N LYS A 131 13.19 -13.80 27.04
CA LYS A 131 12.67 -13.57 28.39
C LYS A 131 12.22 -14.85 29.11
N GLU A 132 11.83 -15.88 28.37
CA GLU A 132 11.53 -17.22 28.91
C GLU A 132 12.81 -18.00 29.25
N ALA A 133 13.94 -17.72 28.59
CA ALA A 133 15.21 -18.36 28.85
C ALA A 133 15.96 -17.79 30.06
N ASP A 134 15.67 -16.54 30.43
CA ASP A 134 16.32 -15.81 31.52
C ASP A 134 15.53 -15.87 32.85
N GLY A 135 14.37 -16.52 32.92
CA GLY A 135 13.51 -16.65 34.10
C GLY A 135 13.42 -18.09 34.60
#